data_e12cc23f3b867e4bd425e00d714adb00
#
_entry.id   e12cc23f3b867e4bd425e00d714adb00
#
_cell.length_a   1.000
_cell.length_b   1.000
_cell.length_c   1.000
_cell.angle_alpha   90.00
_cell.angle_beta   90.00
_cell.angle_gamma   90.00
#
_symmetry.space_group_name_H-M   'P 1'
#
loop_
_entity.id
_entity.type
_entity.pdbx_description
1 polymer ?
#
loop_
_entity_poly.entity_id
_entity_poly.type
_entity_poly.pdbx_seq_one_letter_code
_entity_poly.pdbx_strand_id
1 'polypeptide(L)'
;MNNQRHKIIEIAVAVLTAIGKIIFMDILNWRLPFISIVILGWGSYILWQRKHHPDRIIQWGFRTDNWWSVSKRVLPFALLAISSFLVIGLLNNSIQWTWHIVPILLIYPLWGILQQFLVIALVAGNLQDLDEHKQRSGSIIFITSLLFAIVHYPHAWLMGGTFLLALFYGYIFLKERNIYVLGILHGWLGALFFYTVLNRDPFSEVFAKYLN
;
A
#
# COMPACT_ATOMS: atom_id res chain seq x y z
N MET A 1 -19.86 5.22 21.63
CA MET A 1 -19.22 6.53 21.31
C MET A 1 -17.70 6.46 21.15
N ASN A 2 -16.98 5.77 22.01
CA ASN A 2 -15.50 5.76 21.96
C ASN A 2 -14.93 5.08 20.69
N ASN A 3 -15.51 3.98 20.23
CA ASN A 3 -15.01 3.21 19.09
C ASN A 3 -15.13 3.94 17.72
N GLN A 4 -16.23 4.64 17.48
CA GLN A 4 -16.41 5.43 16.24
C GLN A 4 -15.41 6.59 16.15
N ARG A 5 -15.19 7.31 17.27
CA ARG A 5 -14.23 8.40 17.34
C ARG A 5 -12.81 7.93 17.02
N HIS A 6 -12.41 6.77 17.55
CA HIS A 6 -11.10 6.19 17.23
C HIS A 6 -10.91 5.90 15.74
N LYS A 7 -11.93 5.32 15.08
CA LYS A 7 -11.86 5.05 13.63
C LYS A 7 -11.72 6.33 12.80
N ILE A 8 -12.44 7.40 13.18
CA ILE A 8 -12.33 8.70 12.51
C ILE A 8 -10.92 9.29 12.68
N ILE A 9 -10.34 9.20 13.88
CA ILE A 9 -8.99 9.67 14.15
C ILE A 9 -7.97 8.87 13.32
N GLU A 10 -8.09 7.55 13.24
CA GLU A 10 -7.22 6.71 12.43
C GLU A 10 -7.27 7.08 10.94
N ILE A 11 -8.47 7.30 10.39
CA ILE A 11 -8.63 7.78 9.02
C ILE A 11 -7.92 9.13 8.84
N ALA A 12 -8.15 10.08 9.73
CA ALA A 12 -7.54 11.41 9.66
C ALA A 12 -6.02 11.35 9.72
N VAL A 13 -5.45 10.55 10.62
CA VAL A 13 -3.99 10.39 10.75
C VAL A 13 -3.40 9.66 9.54
N ALA A 14 -4.10 8.67 8.97
CA ALA A 14 -3.68 8.01 7.73
C ALA A 14 -3.64 9.00 6.55
N VAL A 15 -4.66 9.85 6.41
CA VAL A 15 -4.69 10.92 5.38
C VAL A 15 -3.59 11.95 5.61
N LEU A 16 -3.34 12.36 6.85
CA LEU A 16 -2.23 13.25 7.18
C LEU A 16 -0.86 12.62 6.86
N THR A 17 -0.71 11.31 7.07
CA THR A 17 0.50 10.59 6.65
C THR A 17 0.67 10.62 5.13
N ALA A 18 -0.41 10.48 4.37
CA ALA A 18 -0.39 10.59 2.91
C ALA A 18 -0.01 12.00 2.43
N ILE A 19 -0.51 13.05 3.08
CA ILE A 19 -0.10 14.44 2.83
C ILE A 19 1.38 14.63 3.18
N GLY A 20 1.82 14.08 4.31
CA GLY A 20 3.22 14.10 4.72
C GLY A 20 4.15 13.46 3.68
N LYS A 21 3.73 12.39 3.01
CA LYS A 21 4.49 11.79 1.90
C LYS A 21 4.77 12.80 0.79
N ILE A 22 3.77 13.56 0.38
CA ILE A 22 3.92 14.58 -0.67
C ILE A 22 4.92 15.66 -0.22
N ILE A 23 4.77 16.14 1.01
CA ILE A 23 5.63 17.22 1.52
C ILE A 23 7.06 16.71 1.71
N PHE A 24 7.25 15.64 2.45
CA PHE A 24 8.60 15.22 2.86
C PHE A 24 9.33 14.42 1.77
N MET A 25 8.64 13.54 1.04
CA MET A 25 9.31 12.73 0.02
C MET A 25 9.42 13.43 -1.34
N ASP A 26 8.37 14.13 -1.77
CA ASP A 26 8.31 14.66 -3.12
C ASP A 26 8.82 16.12 -3.20
N ILE A 27 8.50 16.97 -2.21
CA ILE A 27 8.92 18.37 -2.19
C ILE A 27 10.29 18.52 -1.53
N LEU A 28 10.47 17.99 -0.30
CA LEU A 28 11.71 18.14 0.48
C LEU A 28 12.78 17.10 0.16
N ASN A 29 12.46 16.07 -0.61
CA ASN A 29 13.36 14.94 -0.93
C ASN A 29 13.95 14.24 0.31
N TRP A 30 13.18 14.16 1.40
CA TRP A 30 13.54 13.49 2.67
C TRP A 30 12.94 12.08 2.71
N ARG A 31 13.20 11.26 1.68
CA ARG A 31 12.58 9.95 1.50
C ARG A 31 12.88 9.00 2.64
N LEU A 32 14.16 8.72 2.91
CA LEU A 32 14.56 7.76 3.95
C LEU A 32 14.12 8.21 5.36
N PRO A 33 14.35 9.47 5.81
CA PRO A 33 13.86 9.91 7.11
C PRO A 33 12.33 9.76 7.25
N PHE A 34 11.56 10.17 6.25
CA PHE A 34 10.11 10.07 6.29
C PHE A 34 9.65 8.60 6.37
N ILE A 35 10.17 7.73 5.50
CA ILE A 35 9.84 6.29 5.50
C ILE A 35 10.15 5.67 6.86
N SER A 36 11.33 5.99 7.45
CA SER A 36 11.73 5.48 8.75
C SER A 36 10.78 5.92 9.87
N ILE A 37 10.42 7.21 9.91
CA ILE A 37 9.48 7.76 10.91
C ILE A 37 8.10 7.09 10.77
N VAL A 38 7.62 6.93 9.55
CA VAL A 38 6.30 6.34 9.28
C VAL A 38 6.29 4.85 9.67
N ILE A 39 7.34 4.09 9.32
CA ILE A 39 7.47 2.67 9.72
C ILE A 39 7.53 2.54 11.25
N LEU A 40 8.36 3.34 11.92
CA LEU A 40 8.52 3.29 13.37
C LEU A 40 7.23 3.72 14.10
N GLY A 41 6.61 4.82 13.65
CA GLY A 41 5.39 5.35 14.26
C GLY A 41 4.21 4.39 14.14
N TRP A 42 3.88 3.97 12.92
CA TRP A 42 2.78 3.04 12.71
C TRP A 42 3.09 1.63 13.18
N GLY A 43 4.35 1.17 13.06
CA GLY A 43 4.78 -0.10 13.64
C GLY A 43 4.60 -0.14 15.15
N SER A 44 5.02 0.92 15.85
CA SER A 44 4.79 1.05 17.31
C SER A 44 3.31 1.08 17.67
N TYR A 45 2.49 1.77 16.86
CA TYR A 45 1.04 1.79 17.05
C TYR A 45 0.41 0.40 16.88
N ILE A 46 0.79 -0.33 15.83
CA ILE A 46 0.32 -1.71 15.58
C ILE A 46 0.73 -2.63 16.76
N LEU A 47 1.99 -2.55 17.20
CA LEU A 47 2.47 -3.36 18.32
C LEU A 47 1.75 -3.04 19.63
N TRP A 48 1.51 -1.75 19.90
CA TRP A 48 0.73 -1.31 21.05
C TRP A 48 -0.71 -1.84 21.00
N GLN A 49 -1.38 -1.73 19.86
CA GLN A 49 -2.73 -2.25 19.66
C GLN A 49 -2.78 -3.78 19.80
N ARG A 50 -1.77 -4.49 19.27
CA ARG A 50 -1.67 -5.94 19.41
C ARG A 50 -1.63 -6.37 20.89
N LYS A 51 -0.94 -5.60 21.73
CA LYS A 51 -0.83 -5.89 23.18
C LYS A 51 -2.14 -5.59 23.92
N HIS A 52 -2.84 -4.50 23.58
CA HIS A 52 -3.97 -4.01 24.37
C HIS A 52 -5.35 -4.34 23.77
N HIS A 53 -5.40 -4.51 22.44
CA HIS A 53 -6.63 -4.73 21.68
C HIS A 53 -6.42 -5.73 20.54
N PRO A 54 -6.10 -7.02 20.82
CA PRO A 54 -5.73 -8.01 19.80
C PRO A 54 -6.81 -8.20 18.71
N ASP A 55 -8.09 -8.05 19.06
CA ASP A 55 -9.20 -8.17 18.10
C ASP A 55 -9.12 -7.12 16.98
N ARG A 56 -8.59 -5.93 17.26
CA ARG A 56 -8.42 -4.89 16.24
C ARG A 56 -7.38 -5.28 15.18
N ILE A 57 -6.35 -6.01 15.58
CA ILE A 57 -5.32 -6.51 14.67
C ILE A 57 -5.94 -7.45 13.62
N ILE A 58 -6.85 -8.32 14.07
CA ILE A 58 -7.60 -9.21 13.17
C ILE A 58 -8.55 -8.40 12.27
N GLN A 59 -9.25 -7.40 12.84
CA GLN A 59 -10.13 -6.50 12.07
C GLN A 59 -9.38 -5.71 11.00
N TRP A 60 -8.13 -5.30 11.26
CA TRP A 60 -7.26 -4.67 10.29
C TRP A 60 -6.67 -5.64 9.26
N GLY A 61 -6.94 -6.93 9.39
CA GLY A 61 -6.52 -7.95 8.44
C GLY A 61 -5.11 -8.48 8.67
N PHE A 62 -4.48 -8.23 9.82
CA PHE A 62 -3.22 -8.90 10.22
C PHE A 62 -3.53 -10.32 10.69
N ARG A 63 -3.88 -11.19 9.75
CA ARG A 63 -4.30 -12.56 9.98
C ARG A 63 -3.74 -13.51 8.94
N THR A 64 -3.58 -14.78 9.28
CA THR A 64 -2.97 -15.81 8.42
C THR A 64 -3.90 -16.97 8.10
N ASP A 65 -5.01 -17.09 8.80
CA ASP A 65 -5.97 -18.20 8.66
C ASP A 65 -6.63 -18.26 7.27
N ASN A 66 -6.80 -17.13 6.60
CA ASN A 66 -7.35 -17.04 5.24
C ASN A 66 -6.30 -16.75 4.16
N TRP A 67 -5.00 -16.92 4.48
CA TRP A 67 -3.89 -16.61 3.57
C TRP A 67 -4.07 -17.22 2.18
N TRP A 68 -4.32 -18.53 2.11
CA TRP A 68 -4.45 -19.24 0.84
C TRP A 68 -5.71 -18.87 0.06
N SER A 69 -6.83 -18.61 0.75
CA SER A 69 -8.05 -18.13 0.10
C SER A 69 -7.81 -16.81 -0.62
N VAL A 70 -7.24 -15.84 0.08
CA VAL A 70 -6.96 -14.51 -0.47
C VAL A 70 -5.89 -14.58 -1.55
N SER A 71 -4.81 -15.34 -1.34
CA SER A 71 -3.74 -15.52 -2.33
C SER A 71 -4.29 -16.06 -3.66
N LYS A 72 -5.11 -17.08 -3.64
CA LYS A 72 -5.72 -17.64 -4.86
C LYS A 72 -6.56 -16.65 -5.64
N ARG A 73 -7.18 -15.67 -4.96
CA ARG A 73 -8.00 -14.63 -5.61
C ARG A 73 -7.15 -13.48 -6.16
N VAL A 74 -6.04 -13.18 -5.52
CA VAL A 74 -5.18 -12.05 -5.89
C VAL A 74 -4.11 -12.44 -6.90
N LEU A 75 -3.59 -13.66 -6.86
CA LEU A 75 -2.54 -14.13 -7.76
C LEU A 75 -2.85 -13.98 -9.26
N PRO A 76 -4.05 -14.30 -9.78
CA PRO A 76 -4.34 -14.09 -11.20
C PRO A 76 -4.20 -12.64 -11.63
N PHE A 77 -4.67 -11.70 -10.80
CA PHE A 77 -4.50 -10.27 -11.04
C PHE A 77 -3.01 -9.88 -10.99
N ALA A 78 -2.26 -10.37 -10.01
CA ALA A 78 -0.84 -10.07 -9.88
C ALA A 78 -0.04 -10.61 -11.09
N LEU A 79 -0.33 -11.82 -11.55
CA LEU A 79 0.32 -12.41 -12.73
C LEU A 79 0.00 -11.63 -14.00
N LEU A 80 -1.26 -11.23 -14.20
CA LEU A 80 -1.66 -10.37 -15.31
C LEU A 80 -0.93 -9.03 -15.27
N ALA A 81 -0.84 -8.40 -14.08
CA ALA A 81 -0.12 -7.14 -13.92
C ALA A 81 1.37 -7.28 -14.24
N ILE A 82 2.04 -8.32 -13.72
CA ILE A 82 3.46 -8.58 -14.01
C ILE A 82 3.68 -8.80 -15.51
N SER A 83 2.84 -9.62 -16.16
CA SER A 83 2.91 -9.84 -17.61
C SER A 83 2.76 -8.53 -18.38
N SER A 84 1.79 -7.69 -17.98
CA SER A 84 1.59 -6.38 -18.59
C SER A 84 2.80 -5.45 -18.40
N PHE A 85 3.40 -5.43 -17.20
CA PHE A 85 4.58 -4.63 -16.92
C PHE A 85 5.78 -5.05 -17.78
N LEU A 86 6.00 -6.35 -17.96
CA LEU A 86 7.05 -6.88 -18.81
C LEU A 86 6.81 -6.51 -20.28
N VAL A 87 5.60 -6.68 -20.79
CA VAL A 87 5.27 -6.29 -22.18
C VAL A 87 5.48 -4.79 -22.38
N ILE A 88 4.96 -3.93 -21.50
CA ILE A 88 5.15 -2.48 -21.59
C ILE A 88 6.63 -2.13 -21.52
N GLY A 89 7.36 -2.74 -20.60
CA GLY A 89 8.79 -2.50 -20.43
C GLY A 89 9.62 -2.90 -21.65
N LEU A 90 9.30 -4.02 -22.29
CA LEU A 90 9.96 -4.47 -23.53
C LEU A 90 9.64 -3.53 -24.69
N LEU A 91 8.38 -3.15 -24.88
CA LEU A 91 7.97 -2.25 -25.95
C LEU A 91 8.60 -0.85 -25.84
N ASN A 92 8.76 -0.36 -24.61
CA ASN A 92 9.33 0.96 -24.35
C ASN A 92 10.85 0.96 -24.12
N ASN A 93 11.51 -0.21 -24.14
CA ASN A 93 12.92 -0.36 -23.75
C ASN A 93 13.22 0.26 -22.37
N SER A 94 12.29 0.10 -21.42
CA SER A 94 12.36 0.72 -20.09
C SER A 94 12.76 -0.23 -18.96
N ILE A 95 13.09 -1.49 -19.30
CA ILE A 95 13.46 -2.47 -18.27
C ILE A 95 14.88 -2.17 -17.77
N GLN A 96 15.00 -1.93 -16.48
CA GLN A 96 16.30 -1.79 -15.80
C GLN A 96 16.72 -3.12 -15.16
N TRP A 97 17.81 -3.69 -15.68
CA TRP A 97 18.46 -4.87 -15.11
C TRP A 97 19.58 -4.45 -14.16
N THR A 98 19.33 -4.49 -12.86
CA THR A 98 20.31 -4.14 -11.83
C THR A 98 20.19 -5.10 -10.64
N TRP A 99 21.31 -5.34 -9.94
CA TRP A 99 21.31 -6.13 -8.71
C TRP A 99 20.48 -5.48 -7.59
N HIS A 100 20.19 -4.20 -7.67
CA HIS A 100 19.33 -3.46 -6.73
C HIS A 100 17.91 -4.03 -6.62
N ILE A 101 17.46 -4.78 -7.64
CA ILE A 101 16.16 -5.48 -7.60
C ILE A 101 16.06 -6.43 -6.40
N VAL A 102 17.15 -7.13 -6.05
CA VAL A 102 17.15 -8.13 -4.98
C VAL A 102 16.81 -7.52 -3.61
N PRO A 103 17.56 -6.52 -3.08
CA PRO A 103 17.21 -5.90 -1.81
C PRO A 103 15.85 -5.21 -1.85
N ILE A 104 15.43 -4.64 -2.98
CA ILE A 104 14.10 -4.02 -3.09
C ILE A 104 12.99 -5.06 -2.99
N LEU A 105 13.09 -6.21 -3.66
CA LEU A 105 12.09 -7.28 -3.54
C LEU A 105 11.99 -7.86 -2.12
N LEU A 106 13.03 -7.74 -1.31
CA LEU A 106 13.02 -8.15 0.10
C LEU A 106 12.39 -7.10 1.03
N ILE A 107 12.65 -5.81 0.77
CA ILE A 107 12.26 -4.71 1.66
C ILE A 107 10.87 -4.13 1.30
N TYR A 108 10.55 -4.02 0.01
CA TYR A 108 9.30 -3.42 -0.46
C TYR A 108 8.02 -4.09 0.06
N PRO A 109 7.97 -5.42 0.32
CA PRO A 109 6.81 -6.01 0.97
C PRO A 109 6.47 -5.38 2.32
N LEU A 110 7.44 -4.98 3.13
CA LEU A 110 7.19 -4.30 4.40
C LEU A 110 6.55 -2.94 4.17
N TRP A 111 7.08 -2.17 3.21
CA TRP A 111 6.51 -0.90 2.80
C TRP A 111 5.11 -1.07 2.19
N GLY A 112 4.92 -2.10 1.36
CA GLY A 112 3.62 -2.45 0.78
C GLY A 112 2.58 -2.82 1.83
N ILE A 113 2.94 -3.60 2.85
CA ILE A 113 2.06 -3.93 3.98
C ILE A 113 1.63 -2.64 4.70
N LEU A 114 2.58 -1.74 4.98
CA LEU A 114 2.28 -0.49 5.65
C LEU A 114 1.37 0.41 4.81
N GLN A 115 1.63 0.56 3.51
CA GLN A 115 0.78 1.34 2.62
C GLN A 115 -0.64 0.78 2.54
N GLN A 116 -0.78 -0.54 2.38
CA GLN A 116 -2.09 -1.19 2.36
C GLN A 116 -2.80 -1.09 3.71
N PHE A 117 -2.07 -1.18 4.82
CA PHE A 117 -2.63 -0.92 6.14
C PHE A 117 -3.20 0.49 6.24
N LEU A 118 -2.46 1.52 5.85
CA LEU A 118 -2.90 2.91 5.92
C LEU A 118 -4.12 3.17 5.02
N VAL A 119 -4.06 2.74 3.75
CA VAL A 119 -5.07 3.08 2.76
C VAL A 119 -6.27 2.13 2.84
N ILE A 120 -6.04 0.83 2.88
CA ILE A 120 -7.14 -0.13 2.78
C ILE A 120 -7.69 -0.47 4.16
N ALA A 121 -6.84 -0.78 5.16
CA ALA A 121 -7.37 -1.16 6.47
C ALA A 121 -7.90 0.05 7.25
N LEU A 122 -7.11 1.14 7.38
CA LEU A 122 -7.53 2.29 8.19
C LEU A 122 -8.50 3.21 7.47
N VAL A 123 -8.41 3.39 6.14
CA VAL A 123 -9.40 4.22 5.44
C VAL A 123 -10.60 3.38 5.02
N ALA A 124 -10.46 2.43 4.08
CA ALA A 124 -11.60 1.69 3.58
C ALA A 124 -12.27 0.81 4.65
N GLY A 125 -11.47 0.08 5.46
CA GLY A 125 -11.97 -0.77 6.53
C GLY A 125 -12.73 0.00 7.60
N ASN A 126 -12.19 1.12 8.10
CA ASN A 126 -12.86 1.93 9.09
C ASN A 126 -14.11 2.63 8.52
N LEU A 127 -14.07 3.12 7.27
CA LEU A 127 -15.29 3.67 6.62
C LEU A 127 -16.38 2.62 6.48
N GLN A 128 -16.03 1.37 6.10
CA GLN A 128 -16.99 0.28 6.04
C GLN A 128 -17.57 -0.04 7.43
N ASP A 129 -16.73 -0.04 8.46
CA ASP A 129 -17.17 -0.32 9.83
C ASP A 129 -18.01 0.80 10.44
N LEU A 130 -17.91 2.04 9.91
CA LEU A 130 -18.76 3.18 10.28
C LEU A 130 -20.08 3.18 9.50
N ASP A 131 -20.17 2.48 8.36
CA ASP A 131 -21.40 2.31 7.58
C ASP A 131 -22.21 1.14 8.15
N GLU A 132 -23.13 1.45 9.07
CA GLU A 132 -23.92 0.46 9.80
C GLU A 132 -24.66 -0.54 8.90
N HIS A 133 -25.04 -0.13 7.70
CA HIS A 133 -25.77 -0.97 6.74
C HIS A 133 -24.90 -1.57 5.64
N LYS A 134 -23.61 -1.28 5.62
CA LYS A 134 -22.64 -1.72 4.59
C LYS A 134 -23.10 -1.50 3.13
N GLN A 135 -23.93 -0.48 2.92
CA GLN A 135 -24.52 -0.18 1.60
C GLN A 135 -23.57 0.63 0.69
N ARG A 136 -22.52 1.24 1.27
CA ARG A 136 -21.63 2.17 0.59
C ARG A 136 -20.31 1.57 0.15
N SER A 137 -20.17 0.25 0.17
CA SER A 137 -18.89 -0.42 -0.15
C SER A 137 -18.28 0.02 -1.48
N GLY A 138 -19.10 0.18 -2.53
CA GLY A 138 -18.62 0.66 -3.83
C GLY A 138 -18.04 2.08 -3.77
N SER A 139 -18.74 3.00 -3.10
CA SER A 139 -18.28 4.39 -2.93
C SER A 139 -17.02 4.45 -2.04
N ILE A 140 -16.95 3.63 -0.99
CA ILE A 140 -15.78 3.54 -0.11
C ILE A 140 -14.56 3.08 -0.90
N ILE A 141 -14.69 2.00 -1.69
CA ILE A 141 -13.63 1.48 -2.56
C ILE A 141 -13.17 2.57 -3.54
N PHE A 142 -14.10 3.23 -4.21
CA PHE A 142 -13.79 4.27 -5.19
C PHE A 142 -13.04 5.45 -4.59
N ILE A 143 -13.54 6.02 -3.48
CA ILE A 143 -12.90 7.15 -2.77
C ILE A 143 -11.51 6.77 -2.27
N THR A 144 -11.38 5.58 -1.69
CA THR A 144 -10.08 5.08 -1.21
C THR A 144 -9.09 4.89 -2.36
N SER A 145 -9.57 4.41 -3.52
CA SER A 145 -8.74 4.26 -4.72
C SER A 145 -8.29 5.60 -5.29
N LEU A 146 -9.17 6.60 -5.28
CA LEU A 146 -8.80 7.98 -5.65
C LEU A 146 -7.73 8.55 -4.71
N LEU A 147 -7.91 8.39 -3.40
CA LEU A 147 -6.92 8.82 -2.43
C LEU A 147 -5.56 8.17 -2.70
N PHE A 148 -5.56 6.85 -2.96
CA PHE A 148 -4.31 6.13 -3.23
C PHE A 148 -3.66 6.54 -4.56
N ALA A 149 -4.43 6.89 -5.56
CA ALA A 149 -3.92 7.45 -6.82
C ALA A 149 -3.30 8.84 -6.61
N ILE A 150 -4.02 9.73 -5.92
CA ILE A 150 -3.60 11.13 -5.73
C ILE A 150 -2.26 11.23 -4.99
N VAL A 151 -1.98 10.36 -4.02
CA VAL A 151 -0.68 10.38 -3.31
C VAL A 151 0.51 10.00 -4.22
N HIS A 152 0.26 9.52 -5.43
CA HIS A 152 1.29 9.20 -6.43
C HIS A 152 1.45 10.28 -7.50
N TYR A 153 0.75 11.43 -7.37
CA TYR A 153 0.98 12.60 -8.20
C TYR A 153 2.45 13.06 -8.09
N PRO A 154 3.11 13.51 -9.17
CA PRO A 154 2.59 13.76 -10.52
C PRO A 154 2.74 12.58 -11.52
N HIS A 155 3.03 11.40 -11.07
CA HIS A 155 3.37 10.26 -11.93
C HIS A 155 2.10 9.54 -12.45
N ALA A 156 1.62 9.92 -13.65
CA ALA A 156 0.37 9.42 -14.22
C ALA A 156 0.29 7.87 -14.27
N TRP A 157 1.37 7.19 -14.65
CA TRP A 157 1.43 5.72 -14.65
C TRP A 157 1.24 5.11 -13.26
N LEU A 158 1.89 5.69 -12.22
CA LEU A 158 1.69 5.26 -10.83
C LEU A 158 0.27 5.56 -10.36
N MET A 159 -0.27 6.72 -10.68
CA MET A 159 -1.65 7.09 -10.33
C MET A 159 -2.66 6.10 -10.91
N GLY A 160 -2.54 5.79 -12.20
CA GLY A 160 -3.41 4.82 -12.87
C GLY A 160 -3.26 3.40 -12.31
N GLY A 161 -2.02 2.93 -12.17
CA GLY A 161 -1.73 1.61 -11.61
C GLY A 161 -2.22 1.44 -10.18
N THR A 162 -1.97 2.41 -9.30
CA THR A 162 -2.43 2.36 -7.90
C THR A 162 -3.93 2.53 -7.76
N PHE A 163 -4.58 3.29 -8.64
CA PHE A 163 -6.03 3.37 -8.69
C PHE A 163 -6.66 2.00 -9.00
N LEU A 164 -6.22 1.36 -10.08
CA LEU A 164 -6.73 0.03 -10.48
C LEU A 164 -6.44 -1.03 -9.40
N LEU A 165 -5.23 -1.01 -8.84
CA LEU A 165 -4.85 -1.89 -7.74
C LEU A 165 -5.78 -1.72 -6.55
N ALA A 166 -6.03 -0.47 -6.13
CA ALA A 166 -6.84 -0.18 -4.96
C ALA A 166 -8.33 -0.49 -5.15
N LEU A 167 -8.86 -0.36 -6.36
CA LEU A 167 -10.21 -0.84 -6.70
C LEU A 167 -10.33 -2.34 -6.43
N PHE A 168 -9.38 -3.12 -6.96
CA PHE A 168 -9.40 -4.56 -6.80
C PHE A 168 -9.09 -4.99 -5.36
N TYR A 169 -8.05 -4.42 -4.75
CA TYR A 169 -7.65 -4.76 -3.38
C TYR A 169 -8.69 -4.33 -2.35
N GLY A 170 -9.31 -3.17 -2.54
CA GLY A 170 -10.42 -2.71 -1.70
C GLY A 170 -11.59 -3.70 -1.74
N TYR A 171 -11.96 -4.17 -2.92
CA TYR A 171 -13.01 -5.19 -3.06
C TYR A 171 -12.67 -6.49 -2.33
N ILE A 172 -11.45 -7.01 -2.48
CA ILE A 172 -11.01 -8.22 -1.79
C ILE A 172 -10.96 -8.00 -0.27
N PHE A 173 -10.36 -6.88 0.17
CA PHE A 173 -10.17 -6.59 1.59
C PHE A 173 -11.50 -6.41 2.34
N LEU A 174 -12.44 -5.68 1.79
CA LEU A 174 -13.73 -5.47 2.47
C LEU A 174 -14.52 -6.78 2.66
N LYS A 175 -14.17 -7.84 1.92
CA LYS A 175 -14.76 -9.19 2.06
C LYS A 175 -13.97 -10.10 2.99
N GLU A 176 -12.64 -10.08 2.91
CA GLU A 176 -11.81 -11.12 3.54
C GLU A 176 -10.77 -10.60 4.53
N ARG A 177 -10.48 -9.31 4.52
CA ARG A 177 -9.54 -8.64 5.45
C ARG A 177 -8.23 -9.42 5.65
N ASN A 178 -7.32 -9.38 4.66
CA ASN A 178 -5.96 -9.91 4.80
C ASN A 178 -4.95 -8.90 4.25
N ILE A 179 -4.29 -8.19 5.19
CA ILE A 179 -3.34 -7.15 4.82
C ILE A 179 -1.98 -7.72 4.43
N TYR A 180 -1.62 -8.91 4.92
CA TYR A 180 -0.35 -9.53 4.58
C TYR A 180 -0.27 -9.87 3.10
N VAL A 181 -1.25 -10.60 2.58
CA VAL A 181 -1.26 -11.00 1.16
C VAL A 181 -1.31 -9.77 0.26
N LEU A 182 -2.21 -8.82 0.56
CA LEU A 182 -2.37 -7.61 -0.25
C LEU A 182 -1.11 -6.74 -0.20
N GLY A 183 -0.51 -6.57 0.98
CA GLY A 183 0.67 -5.74 1.16
C GLY A 183 1.93 -6.33 0.54
N ILE A 184 2.17 -7.63 0.69
CA ILE A 184 3.32 -8.31 0.08
C ILE A 184 3.24 -8.22 -1.45
N LEU A 185 2.10 -8.57 -2.03
CA LEU A 185 1.92 -8.51 -3.48
C LEU A 185 1.95 -7.07 -3.99
N HIS A 186 1.41 -6.10 -3.23
CA HIS A 186 1.56 -4.68 -3.57
C HIS A 186 3.03 -4.25 -3.62
N GLY A 187 3.83 -4.63 -2.63
CA GLY A 187 5.25 -4.32 -2.59
C GLY A 187 6.00 -4.89 -3.80
N TRP A 188 5.78 -6.17 -4.13
CA TRP A 188 6.40 -6.78 -5.30
C TRP A 188 5.93 -6.18 -6.62
N LEU A 189 4.62 -5.95 -6.79
CA LEU A 189 4.09 -5.28 -7.98
C LEU A 189 4.65 -3.87 -8.13
N GLY A 190 4.73 -3.10 -7.01
CA GLY A 190 5.32 -1.77 -7.02
C GLY A 190 6.80 -1.80 -7.42
N ALA A 191 7.60 -2.69 -6.81
CA ALA A 191 9.01 -2.86 -7.15
C ALA A 191 9.19 -3.18 -8.64
N LEU A 192 8.49 -4.19 -9.15
CA LEU A 192 8.55 -4.57 -10.56
C LEU A 192 8.12 -3.43 -11.49
N PHE A 193 7.06 -2.71 -11.13
CA PHE A 193 6.57 -1.58 -11.92
C PHE A 193 7.62 -0.47 -12.07
N PHE A 194 8.36 -0.16 -10.99
CA PHE A 194 9.45 0.81 -11.05
C PHE A 194 10.56 0.38 -12.02
N TYR A 195 11.02 -0.87 -11.93
CA TYR A 195 12.12 -1.37 -12.76
C TYR A 195 11.74 -1.69 -14.20
N THR A 196 10.47 -1.92 -14.50
CA THR A 196 10.03 -2.31 -15.85
C THR A 196 9.35 -1.18 -16.61
N VAL A 197 8.34 -0.54 -16.01
CA VAL A 197 7.50 0.45 -16.70
C VAL A 197 8.06 1.86 -16.57
N LEU A 198 8.51 2.23 -15.36
CA LEU A 198 8.93 3.61 -15.08
C LEU A 198 10.38 3.90 -15.41
N ASN A 199 11.19 2.89 -15.70
CA ASN A 199 12.63 3.02 -15.89
C ASN A 199 13.30 3.73 -14.71
N ARG A 200 12.93 3.38 -13.47
CA ARG A 200 13.41 4.00 -12.23
C ARG A 200 13.99 2.94 -11.30
N ASP A 201 14.98 3.32 -10.52
CA ASP A 201 15.62 2.49 -9.52
C ASP A 201 15.29 2.99 -8.10
N PRO A 202 14.30 2.38 -7.43
CA PRO A 202 13.91 2.79 -6.08
C PRO A 202 15.03 2.66 -5.05
N PHE A 203 15.97 1.73 -5.24
CA PHE A 203 17.11 1.58 -4.35
C PHE A 203 18.00 2.83 -4.40
N SER A 204 18.40 3.23 -5.57
CA SER A 204 19.20 4.44 -5.76
C SER A 204 18.46 5.69 -5.29
N GLU A 205 17.16 5.80 -5.56
CA GLU A 205 16.36 6.96 -5.14
C GLU A 205 16.28 7.15 -3.62
N VAL A 206 16.33 6.06 -2.86
CA VAL A 206 16.24 6.10 -1.40
C VAL A 206 17.61 6.13 -0.75
N PHE A 207 18.56 5.36 -1.24
CA PHE A 207 19.80 5.05 -0.53
C PHE A 207 21.06 5.72 -1.11
N ALA A 208 21.10 6.10 -2.41
CA ALA A 208 22.33 6.63 -3.02
C ALA A 208 22.90 7.85 -2.29
N LYS A 209 22.04 8.71 -1.75
CA LYS A 209 22.46 9.90 -0.98
C LYS A 209 23.24 9.56 0.30
N TYR A 210 23.12 8.32 0.80
CA TYR A 210 23.71 7.87 2.07
C TYR A 210 24.83 6.85 1.86
N LEU A 211 25.04 6.40 0.63
CA LEU A 211 26.07 5.40 0.26
C LEU A 211 27.28 6.02 -0.40
N ASN A 212 27.20 7.30 -0.79
CA ASN A 212 28.29 8.15 -1.27
C ASN A 212 28.71 9.12 -0.17
#